data_12e7b3a8dd59f655e7fac874501891b7
#
_entry.id   12e7b3a8dd59f655e7fac874501891b7
#
_cell.length_a   1.000
_cell.length_b   1.000
_cell.length_c   1.000
_cell.angle_alpha   90.00
_cell.angle_beta   90.00
_cell.angle_gamma   90.00
#
_symmetry.space_group_name_H-M   'P 1'
#
loop_
_entity.id
_entity.type
_entity.pdbx_description
1 polymer ?
#
loop_
_entity_poly.entity_id
_entity_poly.type
_entity_poly.pdbx_seq_one_letter_code
_entity_poly.pdbx_strand_id
1 'polypeptide(L)'
;MNKRYISPQELLADSFALAWQVYDSGFRPDYVLGVWRGGTPVGIAVHELLHILGVAADHAAVRTASYSGIGQRREGVQVDGLDYIFQRLTPGQSLLLVDDVHDTGLSLQQIITELRDCSAGAGADIRIATPWFKPGNNRRGERPDYFLHQTDAWLVFPHELEGLSVQELAAHKPELAALLPQLEKALDGQKRA
;
A
#
# COMPACT_ATOMS: atom_id res chain seq x y z
N MET A 1 9.31 15.69 -14.60
CA MET A 1 8.78 15.28 -13.29
C MET A 1 9.92 14.66 -12.51
N ASN A 2 10.15 15.06 -11.26
CA ASN A 2 11.26 14.51 -10.46
C ASN A 2 10.84 13.14 -9.91
N LYS A 3 11.53 12.06 -10.34
CA LYS A 3 11.31 10.69 -9.86
C LYS A 3 12.26 10.41 -8.68
N ARG A 4 11.73 9.80 -7.62
CA ARG A 4 12.52 9.21 -6.53
C ARG A 4 12.37 7.69 -6.56
N TYR A 5 13.47 7.01 -6.75
CA TYR A 5 13.53 5.55 -6.78
C TYR A 5 13.80 5.05 -5.36
N ILE A 6 12.95 4.15 -4.88
CA ILE A 6 13.07 3.49 -3.58
C ILE A 6 13.71 2.13 -3.80
N SER A 7 14.78 1.82 -3.09
CA SER A 7 15.41 0.51 -3.16
C SER A 7 14.63 -0.54 -2.35
N PRO A 8 14.78 -1.85 -2.66
CA PRO A 8 14.19 -2.92 -1.83
C PRO A 8 14.63 -2.85 -0.37
N GLN A 9 15.89 -2.53 -0.11
CA GLN A 9 16.46 -2.40 1.23
C GLN A 9 15.87 -1.21 1.97
N GLU A 10 15.70 -0.06 1.31
CA GLU A 10 15.07 1.12 1.87
C GLU A 10 13.61 0.82 2.26
N LEU A 11 12.82 0.24 1.34
CA LEU A 11 11.42 -0.11 1.61
C LEU A 11 11.28 -1.07 2.79
N LEU A 12 12.13 -2.10 2.85
CA LEU A 12 12.10 -3.06 3.95
C LEU A 12 12.47 -2.44 5.29
N ALA A 13 13.52 -1.61 5.32
CA ALA A 13 13.95 -0.90 6.52
C ALA A 13 12.86 0.08 7.01
N ASP A 14 12.26 0.84 6.09
CA ASP A 14 11.16 1.73 6.38
C ASP A 14 9.93 0.96 6.90
N SER A 15 9.63 -0.20 6.34
CA SER A 15 8.51 -1.03 6.80
C SER A 15 8.69 -1.50 8.25
N PHE A 16 9.91 -1.88 8.65
CA PHE A 16 10.21 -2.22 10.05
C PHE A 16 10.16 -0.99 10.96
N ALA A 17 10.68 0.15 10.51
CA ALA A 17 10.60 1.40 11.28
C ALA A 17 9.14 1.85 11.48
N LEU A 18 8.30 1.68 10.46
CA LEU A 18 6.86 1.96 10.52
C LEU A 18 6.16 1.03 11.54
N ALA A 19 6.46 -0.28 11.50
CA ALA A 19 5.94 -1.24 12.47
C ALA A 19 6.33 -0.89 13.91
N TRP A 20 7.58 -0.46 14.10
CA TRP A 20 8.03 0.01 15.40
C TRP A 20 7.27 1.24 15.87
N GLN A 21 7.01 2.22 14.99
CA GLN A 21 6.21 3.41 15.30
C GLN A 21 4.79 3.04 15.74
N VAL A 22 4.16 2.07 15.05
CA VAL A 22 2.85 1.51 15.44
C VAL A 22 2.92 0.90 16.83
N TYR A 23 3.92 0.05 17.07
CA TYR A 23 4.08 -0.64 18.36
C TYR A 23 4.34 0.33 19.52
N ASP A 24 5.24 1.31 19.31
CA ASP A 24 5.62 2.31 20.31
C ASP A 24 4.46 3.24 20.71
N SER A 25 3.51 3.48 19.78
CA SER A 25 2.29 4.24 20.05
C SER A 25 1.31 3.57 21.03
N GLY A 26 1.55 2.29 21.36
CA GLY A 26 0.64 1.48 22.18
C GLY A 26 -0.51 0.83 21.37
N PHE A 27 -0.64 1.11 20.08
CA PHE A 27 -1.65 0.46 19.23
C PHE A 27 -1.31 -1.01 18.99
N ARG A 28 -2.31 -1.88 19.16
CA ARG A 28 -2.20 -3.33 18.99
C ARG A 28 -3.34 -3.78 18.09
N PRO A 29 -3.15 -3.78 16.76
CA PRO A 29 -4.21 -4.17 15.83
C PRO A 29 -4.58 -5.64 15.99
N ASP A 30 -5.87 -5.95 15.87
CA ASP A 30 -6.38 -7.31 15.70
C ASP A 30 -6.19 -7.80 14.27
N TYR A 31 -6.17 -6.89 13.29
CA TYR A 31 -5.95 -7.18 11.88
C TYR A 31 -4.95 -6.22 11.24
N VAL A 32 -4.05 -6.76 10.40
CA VAL A 32 -3.18 -6.00 9.48
C VAL A 32 -3.63 -6.25 8.05
N LEU A 33 -4.09 -5.21 7.36
CA LEU A 33 -4.57 -5.29 5.98
C LEU A 33 -3.61 -4.61 5.03
N GLY A 34 -2.89 -5.37 4.20
CA GLY A 34 -2.03 -4.84 3.15
C GLY A 34 -2.84 -4.49 1.90
N VAL A 35 -2.73 -3.24 1.43
CA VAL A 35 -3.41 -2.82 0.21
C VAL A 35 -2.67 -3.37 -1.01
N TRP A 36 -3.33 -4.19 -1.79
CA TRP A 36 -2.80 -4.74 -3.03
C TRP A 36 -2.78 -3.64 -4.11
N ARG A 37 -1.63 -3.33 -4.74
CA ARG A 37 -0.37 -4.11 -4.82
C ARG A 37 0.70 -3.59 -3.85
N GLY A 38 0.95 -2.27 -3.85
CA GLY A 38 2.12 -1.67 -3.23
C GLY A 38 2.22 -1.82 -1.71
N GLY A 39 1.09 -1.78 -1.03
CA GLY A 39 1.04 -1.97 0.42
C GLY A 39 1.30 -3.41 0.89
N THR A 40 1.21 -4.40 0.00
CA THR A 40 1.41 -5.81 0.40
C THR A 40 2.83 -6.11 0.90
N PRO A 41 3.92 -5.72 0.20
CA PRO A 41 5.29 -5.92 0.70
C PRO A 41 5.53 -5.22 2.04
N VAL A 42 4.99 -4.00 2.21
CA VAL A 42 5.07 -3.24 3.46
C VAL A 42 4.28 -3.95 4.57
N GLY A 43 3.05 -4.36 4.26
CA GLY A 43 2.15 -5.05 5.21
C GLY A 43 2.74 -6.35 5.74
N ILE A 44 3.41 -7.15 4.90
CA ILE A 44 4.12 -8.36 5.31
C ILE A 44 5.20 -8.01 6.34
N ALA A 45 6.08 -7.06 6.05
CA ALA A 45 7.17 -6.69 6.96
C ALA A 45 6.66 -6.07 8.26
N VAL A 46 5.61 -5.24 8.19
CA VAL A 46 4.94 -4.66 9.37
C VAL A 46 4.35 -5.77 10.24
N HIS A 47 3.60 -6.70 9.65
CA HIS A 47 3.00 -7.82 10.37
C HIS A 47 4.06 -8.70 11.05
N GLU A 48 5.12 -9.07 10.34
CA GLU A 48 6.22 -9.89 10.88
C GLU A 48 6.88 -9.25 12.11
N LEU A 49 7.18 -7.95 12.04
CA LEU A 49 7.78 -7.27 13.20
C LEU A 49 6.80 -7.17 14.37
N LEU A 50 5.54 -6.82 14.13
CA LEU A 50 4.51 -6.78 15.16
C LEU A 50 4.33 -8.16 15.81
N HIS A 51 4.37 -9.24 15.02
CA HIS A 51 4.26 -10.60 15.52
C HIS A 51 5.41 -10.98 16.46
N ILE A 52 6.67 -10.67 16.10
CA ILE A 52 7.84 -10.87 16.97
C ILE A 52 7.70 -10.09 18.28
N LEU A 53 7.07 -8.90 18.23
CA LEU A 53 6.83 -8.07 19.40
C LEU A 53 5.60 -8.54 20.23
N GLY A 54 5.01 -9.68 19.90
CA GLY A 54 3.92 -10.29 20.65
C GLY A 54 2.51 -9.77 20.29
N VAL A 55 2.36 -9.07 19.17
CA VAL A 55 1.03 -8.64 18.68
C VAL A 55 0.45 -9.77 17.83
N ALA A 56 -0.62 -10.40 18.31
CA ALA A 56 -1.29 -11.51 17.65
C ALA A 56 -2.35 -10.99 16.66
N ALA A 57 -1.93 -10.27 15.62
CA ALA A 57 -2.82 -9.78 14.58
C ALA A 57 -3.06 -10.85 13.52
N ASP A 58 -4.31 -10.99 13.06
CA ASP A 58 -4.64 -11.68 11.82
C ASP A 58 -4.35 -10.77 10.61
N HIS A 59 -4.28 -11.29 9.39
CA HIS A 59 -3.86 -10.50 8.24
C HIS A 59 -4.59 -10.88 6.95
N ALA A 60 -4.74 -9.90 6.06
CA ALA A 60 -5.27 -10.12 4.71
C ALA A 60 -4.71 -9.10 3.71
N ALA A 61 -4.83 -9.42 2.42
CA ALA A 61 -4.64 -8.45 1.34
C ALA A 61 -5.99 -7.95 0.84
N VAL A 62 -6.11 -6.63 0.65
CA VAL A 62 -7.31 -5.96 0.13
C VAL A 62 -6.96 -5.27 -1.16
N ARG A 63 -7.66 -5.61 -2.26
CA ARG A 63 -7.42 -5.02 -3.56
C ARG A 63 -8.27 -3.77 -3.75
N THR A 64 -7.67 -2.70 -4.28
CA THR A 64 -8.39 -1.54 -4.78
C THR A 64 -8.17 -1.35 -6.27
N ALA A 65 -9.22 -0.95 -6.99
CA ALA A 65 -9.15 -0.63 -8.41
C ALA A 65 -9.93 0.65 -8.70
N SER A 66 -9.29 1.60 -9.40
CA SER A 66 -9.96 2.81 -9.85
C SER A 66 -10.84 2.51 -11.07
N TYR A 67 -12.10 2.97 -11.04
CA TYR A 67 -12.98 2.91 -12.20
C TYR A 67 -12.83 4.18 -13.04
N SER A 68 -12.47 3.98 -14.31
CA SER A 68 -12.71 4.95 -15.38
C SER A 68 -13.69 4.33 -16.37
N GLY A 69 -14.97 4.21 -16.00
CA GLY A 69 -15.99 3.64 -16.85
C GLY A 69 -16.44 4.62 -17.93
N ILE A 70 -16.32 4.24 -19.21
CA ILE A 70 -16.95 4.93 -20.33
C ILE A 70 -18.48 4.89 -20.10
N GLY A 71 -19.08 6.04 -19.74
CA GLY A 71 -20.55 6.17 -19.58
C GLY A 71 -21.07 6.20 -18.14
N GLN A 72 -20.25 6.05 -17.09
CA GLN A 72 -20.69 6.23 -15.72
C GLN A 72 -20.22 7.57 -15.14
N ARG A 73 -21.16 8.34 -14.58
CA ARG A 73 -20.96 9.69 -14.02
C ARG A 73 -20.23 9.73 -12.66
N ARG A 74 -19.61 8.64 -12.20
CA ARG A 74 -18.90 8.58 -10.92
C ARG A 74 -17.54 7.91 -11.10
N GLU A 75 -16.49 8.67 -10.84
CA GLU A 75 -15.17 8.13 -10.49
C GLU A 75 -15.35 7.43 -9.14
N GLY A 76 -15.08 6.12 -9.09
CA GLY A 76 -15.20 5.32 -7.88
C GLY A 76 -13.97 4.43 -7.71
N VAL A 77 -13.74 4.01 -6.47
CA VAL A 77 -12.77 2.95 -6.14
C VAL A 77 -13.57 1.72 -5.78
N GLN A 78 -13.30 0.61 -6.47
CA GLN A 78 -13.80 -0.71 -6.08
C GLN A 78 -12.84 -1.32 -5.08
N VAL A 79 -13.38 -2.01 -4.07
CA VAL A 79 -12.62 -2.77 -3.06
C VAL A 79 -13.01 -4.23 -3.16
N ASP A 80 -12.02 -5.11 -3.21
CA ASP A 80 -12.20 -6.57 -3.25
C ASP A 80 -11.37 -7.21 -2.12
N GLY A 81 -11.83 -8.32 -1.55
CA GLY A 81 -11.10 -9.11 -0.56
C GLY A 81 -11.43 -8.79 0.90
N LEU A 82 -12.47 -7.99 1.17
CA LEU A 82 -12.95 -7.74 2.54
C LEU A 82 -13.82 -8.87 3.12
N ASP A 83 -14.30 -9.81 2.31
CA ASP A 83 -15.18 -10.91 2.76
C ASP A 83 -14.57 -11.71 3.92
N TYR A 84 -13.26 -11.95 3.87
CA TYR A 84 -12.54 -12.64 4.94
C TYR A 84 -12.66 -11.89 6.27
N ILE A 85 -12.53 -10.57 6.23
CA ILE A 85 -12.63 -9.69 7.40
C ILE A 85 -14.07 -9.63 7.88
N PHE A 86 -15.04 -9.42 6.99
CA PHE A 86 -16.45 -9.31 7.36
C PHE A 86 -17.00 -10.55 8.07
N GLN A 87 -16.46 -11.74 7.77
CA GLN A 87 -16.85 -12.99 8.41
C GLN A 87 -16.28 -13.17 9.83
N ARG A 88 -15.25 -12.41 10.20
CA ARG A 88 -14.47 -12.61 11.44
C ARG A 88 -14.44 -11.39 12.35
N LEU A 89 -14.59 -10.20 11.78
CA LEU A 89 -14.55 -8.95 12.53
C LEU A 89 -15.67 -8.92 13.57
N THR A 90 -15.31 -8.60 14.80
CA THR A 90 -16.24 -8.43 15.91
C THR A 90 -16.19 -7.00 16.44
N PRO A 91 -17.29 -6.49 17.06
CA PRO A 91 -17.31 -5.14 17.59
C PRO A 91 -16.19 -4.88 18.60
N GLY A 92 -15.54 -3.73 18.48
CA GLY A 92 -14.45 -3.31 19.37
C GLY A 92 -13.06 -3.75 18.94
N GLN A 93 -12.95 -4.52 17.87
CA GLN A 93 -11.64 -4.85 17.28
C GLN A 93 -11.04 -3.69 16.49
N SER A 94 -9.73 -3.76 16.27
CA SER A 94 -8.92 -2.71 15.65
C SER A 94 -8.23 -3.23 14.40
N LEU A 95 -8.09 -2.34 13.40
CA LEU A 95 -7.49 -2.67 12.12
C LEU A 95 -6.38 -1.68 11.75
N LEU A 96 -5.27 -2.19 11.22
CA LEU A 96 -4.21 -1.41 10.63
C LEU A 96 -4.23 -1.59 9.11
N LEU A 97 -4.56 -0.53 8.37
CA LEU A 97 -4.45 -0.49 6.92
C LEU A 97 -3.03 -0.08 6.54
N VAL A 98 -2.35 -0.90 5.75
CA VAL A 98 -0.96 -0.66 5.34
C VAL A 98 -0.90 -0.50 3.82
N ASP A 99 -0.33 0.63 3.38
CA ASP A 99 -0.03 0.89 1.97
C ASP A 99 1.41 1.39 1.82
N ASP A 100 1.95 1.42 0.60
CA ASP A 100 3.29 1.95 0.34
C ASP A 100 3.34 3.49 0.35
N VAL A 101 2.26 4.13 -0.06
CA VAL A 101 2.13 5.59 -0.06
C VAL A 101 0.69 6.04 0.17
N HIS A 102 0.53 7.02 1.04
CA HIS A 102 -0.71 7.79 1.11
C HIS A 102 -0.60 8.98 0.13
N ASP A 103 -1.15 8.80 -1.07
CA ASP A 103 -1.18 9.83 -2.12
C ASP A 103 -2.50 10.63 -2.05
N THR A 104 -3.51 10.27 -2.83
CA THR A 104 -4.81 10.96 -2.83
C THR A 104 -5.68 10.63 -1.63
N GLY A 105 -5.45 9.50 -0.96
CA GLY A 105 -6.23 8.95 0.14
C GLY A 105 -7.54 8.26 -0.29
N LEU A 106 -7.88 8.25 -1.59
CA LEU A 106 -9.18 7.75 -2.06
C LEU A 106 -9.35 6.24 -1.85
N SER A 107 -8.31 5.44 -2.13
CA SER A 107 -8.34 3.98 -1.95
C SER A 107 -8.52 3.60 -0.48
N LEU A 108 -7.72 4.17 0.40
CA LEU A 108 -7.79 3.90 1.83
C LEU A 108 -9.13 4.35 2.43
N GLN A 109 -9.62 5.52 2.02
CA GLN A 109 -10.93 6.01 2.46
C GLN A 109 -12.08 5.10 2.01
N GLN A 110 -12.02 4.54 0.79
CA GLN A 110 -13.05 3.61 0.34
C GLN A 110 -13.05 2.32 1.17
N ILE A 111 -11.86 1.76 1.47
CA ILE A 111 -11.73 0.60 2.36
C ILE A 111 -12.34 0.90 3.73
N ILE A 112 -12.02 2.06 4.32
CA ILE A 112 -12.55 2.47 5.62
C ILE A 112 -14.08 2.61 5.57
N THR A 113 -14.62 3.18 4.49
CA THR A 113 -16.06 3.32 4.30
C THR A 113 -16.75 1.95 4.30
N GLU A 114 -16.26 1.00 3.50
CA GLU A 114 -16.84 -0.34 3.43
C GLU A 114 -16.71 -1.13 4.74
N LEU A 115 -15.58 -0.98 5.44
CA LEU A 115 -15.40 -1.56 6.77
C LEU A 115 -16.40 -0.99 7.77
N ARG A 116 -16.65 0.31 7.76
CA ARG A 116 -17.60 0.99 8.67
C ARG A 116 -19.07 0.72 8.33
N ASP A 117 -19.38 0.42 7.10
CA ASP A 117 -20.73 0.05 6.66
C ASP A 117 -21.12 -1.37 7.15
N CYS A 118 -20.14 -2.20 7.49
CA CYS A 118 -20.37 -3.46 8.19
C CYS A 118 -20.69 -3.18 9.67
N SER A 119 -21.71 -3.86 10.22
CA SER A 119 -22.16 -3.67 11.59
C SER A 119 -21.07 -3.88 12.65
N ALA A 120 -20.15 -4.81 12.42
CA ALA A 120 -19.01 -5.07 13.30
C ALA A 120 -17.92 -4.00 13.17
N GLY A 121 -17.76 -3.39 12.00
CA GLY A 121 -16.75 -2.38 11.72
C GLY A 121 -17.18 -0.95 12.06
N ALA A 122 -18.46 -0.69 12.33
CA ALA A 122 -18.99 0.65 12.59
C ALA A 122 -18.27 1.38 13.74
N GLY A 123 -17.80 0.65 14.77
CA GLY A 123 -17.06 1.18 15.91
C GLY A 123 -15.58 0.76 15.97
N ALA A 124 -15.03 0.18 14.91
CA ALA A 124 -13.65 -0.30 14.89
C ALA A 124 -12.64 0.87 14.91
N ASP A 125 -11.54 0.72 15.68
CA ASP A 125 -10.40 1.63 15.62
C ASP A 125 -9.56 1.27 14.37
N ILE A 126 -9.77 2.01 13.29
CA ILE A 126 -9.09 1.79 12.00
C ILE A 126 -8.02 2.85 11.85
N ARG A 127 -6.75 2.42 11.75
CA ARG A 127 -5.60 3.30 11.54
C ARG A 127 -4.88 2.98 10.24
N ILE A 128 -4.22 4.01 9.69
CA ILE A 128 -3.49 3.96 8.44
C ILE A 128 -1.99 4.08 8.73
N ALA A 129 -1.20 3.18 8.14
CA ALA A 129 0.26 3.21 8.18
C ALA A 129 0.83 3.15 6.76
N THR A 130 1.66 4.14 6.41
CA THR A 130 2.36 4.18 5.11
C THR A 130 3.78 4.70 5.29
N PRO A 131 4.84 4.11 4.68
CA PRO A 131 6.17 4.71 4.76
C PRO A 131 6.21 6.12 4.18
N TRP A 132 5.41 6.39 3.15
CA TRP A 132 5.39 7.67 2.44
C TRP A 132 4.03 8.35 2.49
N PHE A 133 4.06 9.69 2.64
CA PHE A 133 2.89 10.56 2.57
C PHE A 133 3.13 11.69 1.56
N LYS A 134 2.14 11.97 0.68
CA LYS A 134 2.17 13.03 -0.33
C LYS A 134 1.12 14.10 -0.02
N PRO A 135 1.44 15.10 0.81
CA PRO A 135 0.48 16.09 1.25
C PRO A 135 -0.11 16.93 0.11
N GLY A 136 0.67 17.23 -0.94
CA GLY A 136 0.24 18.04 -2.09
C GLY A 136 -0.83 17.38 -2.96
N ASN A 137 -0.94 16.05 -2.95
CA ASN A 137 -1.95 15.31 -3.70
C ASN A 137 -3.14 14.87 -2.85
N ASN A 138 -3.06 15.04 -1.54
CA ASN A 138 -4.08 14.57 -0.61
C ASN A 138 -5.42 15.30 -0.82
N ARG A 139 -6.41 14.59 -1.35
CA ARG A 139 -7.74 15.15 -1.67
C ARG A 139 -8.72 15.11 -0.49
N ARG A 140 -8.39 14.38 0.59
CA ARG A 140 -9.28 14.19 1.74
C ARG A 140 -8.93 15.09 2.91
N GLY A 141 -7.73 15.68 2.93
CA GLY A 141 -7.24 16.48 4.04
C GLY A 141 -6.83 15.66 5.28
N GLU A 142 -7.09 14.35 5.26
CA GLU A 142 -6.67 13.41 6.31
C GLU A 142 -5.26 12.93 6.02
N ARG A 143 -4.46 12.77 7.07
CA ARG A 143 -3.11 12.21 6.97
C ARG A 143 -3.10 10.79 7.54
N PRO A 144 -2.17 9.91 7.12
CA PRO A 144 -2.03 8.62 7.77
C PRO A 144 -1.66 8.80 9.25
N ASP A 145 -2.11 7.87 10.10
CA ASP A 145 -1.81 7.88 11.54
C ASP A 145 -0.31 7.66 11.77
N TYR A 146 0.31 6.82 10.93
CA TYR A 146 1.73 6.50 10.98
C TYR A 146 2.36 6.69 9.59
N PHE A 147 3.44 7.46 9.54
CA PHE A 147 4.27 7.60 8.34
C PHE A 147 5.68 8.07 8.71
N LEU A 148 6.63 7.82 7.81
CA LEU A 148 8.04 8.16 8.03
C LEU A 148 8.49 9.35 7.20
N HIS A 149 8.10 9.40 5.94
CA HIS A 149 8.58 10.38 4.97
C HIS A 149 7.45 11.18 4.34
N GLN A 150 7.76 12.43 3.97
CA GLN A 150 6.88 13.28 3.17
C GLN A 150 7.58 13.67 1.86
N THR A 151 6.83 13.66 0.76
CA THR A 151 7.33 14.14 -0.53
C THR A 151 6.18 14.38 -1.50
N ASP A 152 6.36 15.31 -2.44
CA ASP A 152 5.48 15.47 -3.61
C ASP A 152 6.10 14.94 -4.90
N ALA A 153 7.31 14.35 -4.82
CA ALA A 153 7.96 13.70 -5.95
C ALA A 153 7.20 12.46 -6.42
N TRP A 154 7.42 12.06 -7.66
CA TRP A 154 6.95 10.77 -8.16
C TRP A 154 7.78 9.65 -7.55
N LEU A 155 7.18 8.82 -6.71
CA LEU A 155 7.84 7.65 -6.12
C LEU A 155 7.80 6.49 -7.10
N VAL A 156 8.91 5.74 -7.18
CA VAL A 156 9.03 4.50 -7.94
C VAL A 156 9.49 3.42 -6.98
N PHE A 157 8.55 2.58 -6.56
CA PHE A 157 8.81 1.51 -5.60
C PHE A 157 9.54 0.32 -6.24
N PRO A 158 10.21 -0.55 -5.46
CA PRO A 158 10.97 -1.68 -5.98
C PRO A 158 10.13 -2.63 -6.86
N HIS A 159 8.88 -2.83 -6.51
CA HIS A 159 7.92 -3.69 -7.21
C HIS A 159 7.26 -3.04 -8.42
N GLU A 160 7.51 -1.75 -8.69
CA GLU A 160 6.92 -1.03 -9.83
C GLU A 160 7.88 -1.01 -11.02
N LEU A 161 7.41 -1.53 -12.14
CA LEU A 161 8.16 -1.55 -13.40
C LEU A 161 7.40 -0.85 -14.53
N GLU A 162 6.09 -0.72 -14.39
CA GLU A 162 5.22 -0.10 -15.39
C GLU A 162 5.59 1.38 -15.60
N GLY A 163 5.66 1.81 -16.85
CA GLY A 163 5.99 3.20 -17.22
C GLY A 163 7.48 3.55 -17.09
N LEU A 164 8.36 2.57 -16.82
CA LEU A 164 9.81 2.76 -16.86
C LEU A 164 10.38 2.34 -18.21
N SER A 165 11.32 3.14 -18.73
CA SER A 165 12.11 2.76 -19.89
C SER A 165 13.16 1.69 -19.53
N VAL A 166 13.67 0.98 -20.53
CA VAL A 166 14.74 -0.02 -20.32
C VAL A 166 15.99 0.62 -19.69
N GLN A 167 16.29 1.86 -20.06
CA GLN A 167 17.40 2.62 -19.47
C GLN A 167 17.17 2.91 -17.99
N GLU A 168 15.93 3.26 -17.59
CA GLU A 168 15.57 3.47 -16.19
C GLU A 168 15.61 2.17 -15.40
N LEU A 169 15.14 1.05 -15.99
CA LEU A 169 15.25 -0.27 -15.39
C LEU A 169 16.72 -0.65 -15.14
N ALA A 170 17.58 -0.46 -16.13
CA ALA A 170 19.01 -0.76 -16.01
C ALA A 170 19.70 0.11 -14.94
N ALA A 171 19.34 1.38 -14.85
CA ALA A 171 19.96 2.33 -13.92
C ALA A 171 19.47 2.19 -12.47
N HIS A 172 18.19 1.82 -12.27
CA HIS A 172 17.52 1.94 -10.95
C HIS A 172 16.94 0.64 -10.42
N LYS A 173 17.00 -0.47 -11.18
CA LYS A 173 16.51 -1.80 -10.77
C LYS A 173 17.62 -2.84 -10.92
N PRO A 174 18.68 -2.78 -10.09
CA PRO A 174 19.82 -3.69 -10.19
C PRO A 174 19.42 -5.17 -10.03
N GLU A 175 18.29 -5.45 -9.38
CA GLU A 175 17.71 -6.79 -9.22
C GLU A 175 17.32 -7.42 -10.56
N LEU A 176 17.09 -6.61 -11.60
CA LEU A 176 16.75 -7.05 -12.95
C LEU A 176 17.97 -7.22 -13.86
N ALA A 177 19.18 -6.92 -13.41
CA ALA A 177 20.38 -6.89 -14.26
C ALA A 177 20.56 -8.17 -15.09
N ALA A 178 20.33 -9.35 -14.50
CA ALA A 178 20.45 -10.62 -15.21
C ALA A 178 19.31 -10.87 -16.24
N LEU A 179 18.21 -10.15 -16.15
CA LEU A 179 17.03 -10.30 -17.01
C LEU A 179 16.93 -9.22 -18.09
N LEU A 180 17.73 -8.15 -18.00
CA LEU A 180 17.64 -7.01 -18.92
C LEU A 180 17.69 -7.40 -20.40
N PRO A 181 18.63 -8.28 -20.88
CA PRO A 181 18.68 -8.65 -22.28
C PRO A 181 17.41 -9.35 -22.79
N GLN A 182 16.77 -10.16 -21.93
CA GLN A 182 15.52 -10.85 -22.24
C GLN A 182 14.35 -9.87 -22.26
N LEU A 183 14.32 -8.91 -21.31
CA LEU A 183 13.30 -7.86 -21.24
C LEU A 183 13.35 -6.93 -22.46
N GLU A 184 14.53 -6.48 -22.87
CA GLU A 184 14.73 -5.67 -24.08
C GLU A 184 14.14 -6.37 -25.31
N LYS A 185 14.52 -7.63 -25.54
CA LYS A 185 14.04 -8.41 -26.68
C LYS A 185 12.52 -8.58 -26.66
N ALA A 186 11.93 -8.83 -25.50
CA ALA A 186 10.49 -9.01 -25.35
C ALA A 186 9.71 -7.71 -25.61
N LEU A 187 10.18 -6.58 -25.08
CA LEU A 187 9.57 -5.27 -25.26
C LEU A 187 9.67 -4.74 -26.70
N ASP A 188 10.78 -5.00 -27.38
CA ASP A 188 10.94 -4.66 -28.81
C ASP A 188 10.03 -5.49 -29.71
N GLY A 189 9.76 -6.74 -29.33
CA GLY A 189 8.78 -7.60 -30.01
C GLY A 189 7.34 -7.08 -29.90
N GLN A 190 6.96 -6.52 -28.76
CA GLN A 190 5.61 -5.96 -28.54
C GLN A 190 5.37 -4.67 -29.33
N LYS A 191 6.40 -3.86 -29.61
CA LYS A 191 6.27 -2.64 -30.43
C LYS A 191 6.08 -2.91 -31.92
N ARG A 192 6.33 -4.14 -32.38
CA ARG A 192 6.26 -4.55 -33.78
C ARG A 192 5.00 -5.37 -34.11
N ALA A 193 4.22 -5.76 -33.10
CA ALA A 193 2.96 -6.46 -33.23
C ALA A 193 1.77 -5.48 -33.15
#